data_f8d65c71d7e9bf75bec952c429a1b50c
#
_entry.id   f8d65c71d7e9bf75bec952c429a1b50c
#
_cell.length_a   1.000
_cell.length_b   1.000
_cell.length_c   1.000
_cell.angle_alpha   90.00
_cell.angle_beta   90.00
_cell.angle_gamma   90.00
#
_symmetry.space_group_name_H-M   'P 1'
#
loop_
_entity.id
_entity.type
_entity.pdbx_description
1 polymer ?
#
loop_
_entity_poly.entity_id
_entity_poly.type
_entity_poly.pdbx_seq_one_letter_code
_entity_poly.pdbx_strand_id
1 'polypeptide(L)'
;MNSHYSIRPIDVGSFPLHVDLERYMLGAAHVEKSSGKVTTDEAEYFITQHNSVFRSKAEALDPENAVVTYAQCRGMIDQFLLPVFHHVLKQNNLQTKSTTSFGGISKEDAQTVAAGIAVGDRPPSSEDVGFAEISALQIGAEKLCTELGVDRISYKSCITGPLELSLNLQRLAGFPRSYDERLVEYFTEVVKSFVIRSVVTSNKIVLETITLDEPAFGLEGFGNFFTDTSSDEKLSHLIKCWNKVYSVVPSAVYRGIHLHTSPFERIFESDWNLLEAHVGVFVNREWLEDYDKFIRAAIVRTDGPTISQGTDVKAAWQEILSGNHMNYLQPVKKMETYLQKNIDLYGAERVPFAGPECGLGSWDWKNGSSMAVATLKRMSDTVYGFNRRE
;
A
#
# COMPACT_ATOMS: atom_id res chain seq x y z
N MET A 1 10.97 25.96 -24.07
CA MET A 1 11.54 25.73 -22.73
C MET A 1 11.37 24.23 -22.48
N ASN A 2 12.46 23.46 -22.54
CA ASN A 2 12.39 22.04 -22.18
C ASN A 2 12.20 21.98 -20.66
N SER A 3 10.98 21.78 -20.19
CA SER A 3 10.72 21.38 -18.82
C SER A 3 11.30 19.98 -18.66
N HIS A 4 12.49 19.85 -18.02
CA HIS A 4 12.98 18.54 -17.65
C HIS A 4 12.00 17.96 -16.61
N TYR A 5 11.13 17.06 -17.05
CA TYR A 5 10.31 16.26 -16.15
C TYR A 5 11.23 15.26 -15.45
N SER A 6 11.29 15.35 -14.13
CA SER A 6 12.06 14.38 -13.33
C SER A 6 11.12 13.34 -12.75
N ILE A 7 11.18 12.13 -13.30
CA ILE A 7 10.43 10.97 -12.76
C ILE A 7 11.10 10.56 -11.46
N ARG A 8 10.32 10.35 -10.42
CA ARG A 8 10.82 10.00 -9.08
C ARG A 8 10.57 8.53 -8.76
N PRO A 9 11.52 7.83 -8.13
CA PRO A 9 11.28 6.49 -7.61
C PRO A 9 10.26 6.50 -6.48
N ILE A 10 9.36 5.49 -6.47
CA ILE A 10 8.37 5.27 -5.42
C ILE A 10 8.14 3.77 -5.25
N ASP A 11 7.91 3.29 -4.03
CA ASP A 11 7.49 1.92 -3.80
C ASP A 11 5.98 1.81 -3.48
N VAL A 12 5.46 0.59 -3.40
CA VAL A 12 4.00 0.40 -3.25
C VAL A 12 3.57 0.27 -1.80
N GLY A 13 4.24 -0.52 -0.98
CA GLY A 13 3.83 -0.65 0.42
C GLY A 13 4.39 -1.88 1.11
N SER A 14 3.76 -3.03 0.93
CA SER A 14 4.13 -4.24 1.67
C SER A 14 5.58 -4.65 1.40
N PHE A 15 6.26 -5.07 2.48
CA PHE A 15 7.68 -5.38 2.45
C PHE A 15 7.96 -6.60 3.34
N PRO A 16 8.84 -7.53 2.90
CA PRO A 16 9.16 -8.72 3.67
C PRO A 16 9.92 -8.35 4.95
N LEU A 17 9.52 -8.97 6.05
CA LEU A 17 10.11 -8.75 7.36
C LEU A 17 10.56 -10.08 7.96
N HIS A 18 11.84 -10.18 8.34
CA HIS A 18 12.40 -11.32 9.02
C HIS A 18 12.79 -10.96 10.47
N VAL A 19 11.80 -10.97 11.35
CA VAL A 19 11.94 -10.65 12.77
C VAL A 19 11.08 -11.61 13.59
N ASP A 20 11.17 -11.50 14.91
CA ASP A 20 10.17 -12.09 15.80
C ASP A 20 8.81 -11.43 15.54
N LEU A 21 7.98 -12.10 14.71
CA LEU A 21 6.71 -11.57 14.24
C LEU A 21 5.71 -11.38 15.39
N GLU A 22 5.70 -12.28 16.37
CA GLU A 22 4.81 -12.17 17.54
C GLU A 22 5.13 -10.91 18.33
N ARG A 23 6.39 -10.71 18.66
CA ARG A 23 6.87 -9.54 19.38
C ARG A 23 6.61 -8.25 18.59
N TYR A 24 6.80 -8.29 17.27
CA TYR A 24 6.53 -7.16 16.38
C TYR A 24 5.04 -6.77 16.39
N MET A 25 4.13 -7.75 16.29
CA MET A 25 2.68 -7.53 16.31
C MET A 25 2.19 -7.02 17.67
N LEU A 26 2.72 -7.57 18.78
CA LEU A 26 2.44 -7.08 20.13
C LEU A 26 2.89 -5.62 20.29
N GLY A 27 4.08 -5.29 19.81
CA GLY A 27 4.61 -3.93 19.85
C GLY A 27 3.75 -2.94 19.07
N ALA A 28 3.31 -3.31 17.86
CA ALA A 28 2.38 -2.51 17.08
C ALA A 28 1.08 -2.23 17.86
N ALA A 29 0.47 -3.27 18.46
CA ALA A 29 -0.74 -3.11 19.25
C ALA A 29 -0.54 -2.21 20.48
N HIS A 30 0.64 -2.24 21.12
CA HIS A 30 0.99 -1.33 22.22
C HIS A 30 1.09 0.13 21.74
N VAL A 31 1.73 0.37 20.60
CA VAL A 31 1.85 1.71 19.99
C VAL A 31 0.48 2.26 19.62
N GLU A 32 -0.40 1.44 19.05
CA GLU A 32 -1.78 1.83 18.72
C GLU A 32 -2.58 2.25 19.96
N LYS A 33 -2.55 1.45 21.02
CA LYS A 33 -3.28 1.71 22.26
C LYS A 33 -2.75 2.92 23.05
N SER A 34 -1.43 3.18 22.96
CA SER A 34 -0.77 4.27 23.70
C SER A 34 -0.78 5.60 22.97
N SER A 35 -1.47 5.71 21.84
CA SER A 35 -1.45 6.89 20.95
C SER A 35 -0.03 7.32 20.57
N GLY A 36 0.83 6.35 20.28
CA GLY A 36 2.20 6.56 19.84
C GLY A 36 3.23 6.75 20.96
N LYS A 37 2.88 6.50 22.22
CA LYS A 37 3.88 6.53 23.31
C LYS A 37 4.61 5.20 23.40
N VAL A 38 5.94 5.25 23.62
CA VAL A 38 6.76 4.07 23.90
C VAL A 38 6.63 3.76 25.39
N THR A 39 5.89 2.71 25.70
CA THR A 39 5.57 2.34 27.10
C THR A 39 6.03 0.94 27.49
N THR A 40 6.46 0.14 26.49
CA THR A 40 6.91 -1.25 26.69
C THR A 40 8.09 -1.58 25.79
N ASP A 41 8.85 -2.62 26.15
CA ASP A 41 9.97 -3.15 25.35
C ASP A 41 9.50 -3.66 23.97
N GLU A 42 8.28 -4.18 23.88
CA GLU A 42 7.69 -4.60 22.58
C GLU A 42 7.39 -3.40 21.69
N ALA A 43 6.88 -2.27 22.25
CA ALA A 43 6.67 -1.04 21.50
C ALA A 43 7.98 -0.48 20.95
N GLU A 44 9.05 -0.47 21.77
CA GLU A 44 10.39 -0.06 21.35
C GLU A 44 10.95 -1.00 20.27
N TYR A 45 10.78 -2.30 20.44
CA TYR A 45 11.16 -3.30 19.44
C TYR A 45 10.46 -3.06 18.11
N PHE A 46 9.12 -2.88 18.11
CA PHE A 46 8.35 -2.58 16.89
C PHE A 46 8.88 -1.34 16.18
N ILE A 47 9.02 -0.21 16.90
CA ILE A 47 9.49 1.06 16.33
C ILE A 47 10.88 0.89 15.73
N THR A 48 11.77 0.21 16.42
CA THR A 48 13.14 -0.03 15.96
C THR A 48 13.17 -0.85 14.67
N GLN A 49 12.41 -1.95 14.62
CA GLN A 49 12.37 -2.81 13.44
C GLN A 49 11.69 -2.11 12.26
N HIS A 50 10.55 -1.46 12.49
CA HIS A 50 9.85 -0.69 11.48
C HIS A 50 10.76 0.38 10.85
N ASN A 51 11.42 1.20 11.68
CA ASN A 51 12.28 2.28 11.19
C ASN A 51 13.56 1.76 10.53
N SER A 52 14.07 0.59 10.93
CA SER A 52 15.18 -0.08 10.25
C SER A 52 14.80 -0.51 8.83
N VAL A 53 13.62 -1.10 8.64
CA VAL A 53 13.10 -1.46 7.31
C VAL A 53 12.85 -0.21 6.47
N PHE A 54 12.20 0.80 7.04
CA PHE A 54 11.95 2.07 6.35
C PHE A 54 13.25 2.73 5.88
N ARG A 55 14.27 2.78 6.74
CA ARG A 55 15.60 3.30 6.40
C ARG A 55 16.22 2.51 5.24
N SER A 56 16.20 1.18 5.29
CA SER A 56 16.76 0.34 4.21
C SER A 56 16.08 0.58 2.86
N LYS A 57 14.76 0.81 2.86
CA LYS A 57 14.00 1.21 1.66
C LYS A 57 14.43 2.60 1.17
N ALA A 58 14.53 3.57 2.09
CA ALA A 58 14.93 4.93 1.76
C ALA A 58 16.34 4.98 1.16
N GLU A 59 17.31 4.30 1.78
CA GLU A 59 18.68 4.17 1.26
C GLU A 59 18.71 3.54 -0.14
N ALA A 60 17.85 2.56 -0.40
CA ALA A 60 17.76 1.90 -1.72
C ALA A 60 17.12 2.79 -2.79
N LEU A 61 16.17 3.63 -2.41
CA LEU A 61 15.40 4.47 -3.35
C LEU A 61 15.99 5.86 -3.61
N ASP A 62 16.94 6.33 -2.84
CA ASP A 62 17.42 7.70 -2.72
C ASP A 62 16.55 8.56 -1.77
N PRO A 63 17.01 8.77 -0.54
CA PRO A 63 16.21 9.43 0.50
C PRO A 63 15.90 10.92 0.24
N GLU A 64 16.67 11.60 -0.64
CA GLU A 64 16.43 13.01 -0.96
C GLU A 64 15.25 13.21 -1.91
N ASN A 65 15.12 12.30 -2.90
CA ASN A 65 14.23 12.52 -4.04
C ASN A 65 13.11 11.50 -4.18
N ALA A 66 13.26 10.31 -3.59
CA ALA A 66 12.25 9.26 -3.66
C ALA A 66 11.07 9.52 -2.72
N VAL A 67 9.96 8.85 -3.00
CA VAL A 67 8.82 8.75 -2.07
C VAL A 67 8.81 7.35 -1.49
N VAL A 68 9.00 7.23 -0.19
CA VAL A 68 9.15 5.95 0.51
C VAL A 68 7.87 5.58 1.24
N THR A 69 7.27 4.44 0.90
CA THR A 69 6.10 3.97 1.67
C THR A 69 6.56 3.53 3.07
N TYR A 70 5.78 3.83 4.09
CA TYR A 70 6.02 3.29 5.43
C TYR A 70 6.19 1.77 5.35
N ALA A 71 6.93 1.17 6.29
CA ALA A 71 7.23 -0.25 6.23
C ALA A 71 5.99 -1.10 6.59
N GLN A 72 5.19 -1.43 5.59
CA GLN A 72 3.99 -2.24 5.73
C GLN A 72 4.38 -3.73 5.80
N CYS A 73 4.77 -4.15 6.99
CA CYS A 73 5.24 -5.50 7.27
C CYS A 73 4.17 -6.40 7.92
N ARG A 74 3.06 -5.81 8.35
CA ARG A 74 1.87 -6.56 8.78
C ARG A 74 1.02 -6.91 7.55
N GLY A 75 0.17 -7.93 7.64
CA GLY A 75 -0.79 -8.23 6.57
C GLY A 75 -1.65 -7.01 6.28
N MET A 76 -1.74 -6.61 5.00
CA MET A 76 -2.48 -5.41 4.57
C MET A 76 -3.92 -5.39 5.07
N ILE A 77 -4.57 -6.56 5.14
CA ILE A 77 -5.95 -6.68 5.60
C ILE A 77 -6.03 -6.59 7.12
N ASP A 78 -5.22 -7.40 7.81
CA ASP A 78 -5.24 -7.50 9.27
C ASP A 78 -4.88 -6.17 9.93
N GLN A 79 -3.95 -5.41 9.34
CA GLN A 79 -3.55 -4.08 9.81
C GLN A 79 -4.72 -3.12 9.97
N PHE A 80 -5.71 -3.18 9.07
CA PHE A 80 -6.86 -2.29 9.06
C PHE A 80 -8.11 -2.91 9.67
N LEU A 81 -8.27 -4.24 9.65
CA LEU A 81 -9.41 -4.91 10.24
C LEU A 81 -9.29 -5.10 11.75
N LEU A 82 -8.12 -5.45 12.29
CA LEU A 82 -7.97 -5.68 13.73
C LEU A 82 -8.42 -4.51 14.61
N PRO A 83 -8.07 -3.25 14.32
CA PRO A 83 -8.60 -2.11 15.08
C PRO A 83 -10.12 -2.00 15.04
N VAL A 84 -10.75 -2.31 13.89
CA VAL A 84 -12.21 -2.34 13.74
C VAL A 84 -12.83 -3.42 14.62
N PHE A 85 -12.24 -4.62 14.60
CA PHE A 85 -12.69 -5.74 15.43
C PHE A 85 -12.62 -5.40 16.92
N HIS A 86 -11.51 -4.86 17.37
CA HIS A 86 -11.37 -4.44 18.76
C HIS A 86 -12.40 -3.39 19.15
N HIS A 87 -12.68 -2.43 18.26
CA HIS A 87 -13.64 -1.37 18.50
C HIS A 87 -15.08 -1.93 18.59
N VAL A 88 -15.54 -2.68 17.60
CA VAL A 88 -16.90 -3.22 17.54
C VAL A 88 -17.15 -4.21 18.69
N LEU A 89 -16.23 -5.13 18.95
CA LEU A 89 -16.38 -6.10 20.05
C LEU A 89 -16.42 -5.40 21.41
N LYS A 90 -15.59 -4.35 21.62
CA LYS A 90 -15.63 -3.56 22.84
C LYS A 90 -16.95 -2.80 23.01
N GLN A 91 -17.51 -2.22 21.93
CA GLN A 91 -18.84 -1.57 21.99
C GLN A 91 -19.92 -2.53 22.45
N ASN A 92 -19.83 -3.80 22.05
CA ASN A 92 -20.79 -4.84 22.39
C ASN A 92 -20.44 -5.60 23.69
N ASN A 93 -19.45 -5.14 24.48
CA ASN A 93 -18.96 -5.77 25.69
C ASN A 93 -18.49 -7.22 25.48
N LEU A 94 -17.96 -7.53 24.29
CA LEU A 94 -17.44 -8.83 23.91
C LEU A 94 -15.90 -8.84 23.97
N GLN A 95 -15.34 -10.02 24.30
CA GLN A 95 -13.90 -10.23 24.21
C GLN A 95 -13.56 -10.79 22.83
N THR A 96 -12.50 -10.26 22.23
CA THR A 96 -11.99 -10.79 20.96
C THR A 96 -11.37 -12.16 21.13
N LYS A 97 -11.62 -13.06 20.19
CA LYS A 97 -10.89 -14.31 19.98
C LYS A 97 -9.77 -14.15 18.94
N SER A 98 -9.79 -13.03 18.22
CA SER A 98 -8.76 -12.69 17.25
C SER A 98 -7.45 -12.38 17.97
N THR A 99 -6.35 -12.84 17.37
CA THR A 99 -4.99 -12.61 17.90
C THR A 99 -4.33 -11.45 17.16
N THR A 100 -3.28 -10.89 17.76
CA THR A 100 -2.43 -9.88 17.11
C THR A 100 -1.45 -10.50 16.12
N SER A 101 -1.42 -11.83 15.99
CA SER A 101 -0.59 -12.54 15.03
C SER A 101 -1.15 -12.44 13.60
N PHE A 102 -0.27 -12.58 12.61
CA PHE A 102 -0.63 -12.55 11.19
C PHE A 102 -1.70 -13.62 10.87
N GLY A 103 -2.79 -13.21 10.19
CA GLY A 103 -3.92 -14.09 9.89
C GLY A 103 -4.75 -14.50 11.11
N GLY A 104 -4.58 -13.80 12.25
CA GLY A 104 -5.20 -14.15 13.53
C GLY A 104 -6.65 -13.72 13.72
N ILE A 105 -7.35 -13.25 12.68
CA ILE A 105 -8.78 -12.90 12.79
C ILE A 105 -9.62 -14.18 12.77
N SER A 106 -10.37 -14.40 13.87
CA SER A 106 -11.25 -15.56 13.99
C SER A 106 -12.53 -15.38 13.14
N LYS A 107 -13.06 -16.50 12.64
CA LYS A 107 -14.33 -16.50 11.89
C LYS A 107 -15.49 -16.00 12.75
N GLU A 108 -15.55 -16.38 14.02
CA GLU A 108 -16.58 -15.96 14.96
C GLU A 108 -16.56 -14.45 15.20
N ASP A 109 -15.38 -13.88 15.38
CA ASP A 109 -15.24 -12.42 15.50
C ASP A 109 -15.68 -11.72 14.22
N ALA A 110 -15.28 -12.25 13.05
CA ALA A 110 -15.68 -11.69 11.76
C ALA A 110 -17.21 -11.70 11.55
N GLN A 111 -17.87 -12.80 11.93
CA GLN A 111 -19.32 -12.90 11.90
C GLN A 111 -19.99 -11.90 12.86
N THR A 112 -19.44 -11.78 14.08
CA THR A 112 -19.97 -10.85 15.09
C THR A 112 -19.84 -9.41 14.62
N VAL A 113 -18.66 -9.02 14.06
CA VAL A 113 -18.43 -7.67 13.54
C VAL A 113 -19.35 -7.39 12.35
N ALA A 114 -19.49 -8.31 11.41
CA ALA A 114 -20.39 -8.15 10.27
C ALA A 114 -21.87 -7.98 10.71
N ALA A 115 -22.30 -8.76 11.71
CA ALA A 115 -23.65 -8.63 12.29
C ALA A 115 -23.83 -7.27 13.00
N GLY A 116 -22.85 -6.81 13.78
CA GLY A 116 -22.87 -5.51 14.44
C GLY A 116 -23.00 -4.36 13.44
N ILE A 117 -22.22 -4.38 12.36
CA ILE A 117 -22.33 -3.39 11.29
C ILE A 117 -23.72 -3.43 10.64
N ALA A 118 -24.27 -4.62 10.38
CA ALA A 118 -25.60 -4.77 9.79
C ALA A 118 -26.73 -4.20 10.66
N VAL A 119 -26.57 -4.18 12.01
CA VAL A 119 -27.55 -3.61 12.93
C VAL A 119 -27.27 -2.14 13.30
N GLY A 120 -26.19 -1.55 12.78
CA GLY A 120 -25.90 -0.12 12.88
C GLY A 120 -24.80 0.27 13.86
N ASP A 121 -23.88 -0.64 14.19
CA ASP A 121 -22.66 -0.28 14.94
C ASP A 121 -21.91 0.84 14.23
N ARG A 122 -21.37 1.76 15.01
CA ARG A 122 -20.67 2.92 14.48
C ARG A 122 -19.25 2.55 14.11
N PRO A 123 -18.74 3.06 12.96
CA PRO A 123 -17.33 2.90 12.60
C PRO A 123 -16.44 3.64 13.62
N PRO A 124 -15.22 3.13 13.87
CA PRO A 124 -14.24 3.81 14.70
C PRO A 124 -13.85 5.16 14.11
N SER A 125 -13.76 6.17 14.98
CA SER A 125 -13.24 7.48 14.62
C SER A 125 -11.70 7.46 14.49
N SER A 126 -11.11 8.56 14.02
CA SER A 126 -9.66 8.70 14.00
C SER A 126 -9.02 8.69 15.40
N GLU A 127 -9.79 8.92 16.47
CA GLU A 127 -9.31 8.81 17.85
C GLU A 127 -9.31 7.36 18.33
N ASP A 128 -10.20 6.53 17.78
CA ASP A 128 -10.36 5.11 18.14
C ASP A 128 -9.35 4.19 17.41
N VAL A 129 -8.86 4.60 16.25
CA VAL A 129 -7.87 3.82 15.49
C VAL A 129 -6.45 4.33 15.72
N GLY A 130 -5.55 3.43 16.09
CA GLY A 130 -4.12 3.68 16.07
C GLY A 130 -3.56 3.33 14.68
N PHE A 131 -2.50 4.02 14.29
CA PHE A 131 -1.73 3.68 13.08
C PHE A 131 -0.27 3.55 13.49
N ALA A 132 0.10 2.35 13.93
CA ALA A 132 1.39 2.10 14.56
C ALA A 132 2.58 2.48 13.69
N GLU A 133 2.51 2.17 12.39
CA GLU A 133 3.58 2.44 11.44
C GLU A 133 3.83 3.94 11.26
N ILE A 134 2.77 4.72 11.16
CA ILE A 134 2.89 6.19 11.06
C ILE A 134 3.42 6.77 12.37
N SER A 135 2.94 6.25 13.51
CA SER A 135 3.48 6.64 14.81
C SER A 135 4.96 6.31 14.95
N ALA A 136 5.41 5.14 14.46
CA ALA A 136 6.81 4.77 14.46
C ALA A 136 7.68 5.71 13.61
N LEU A 137 7.19 6.11 12.43
CA LEU A 137 7.86 7.11 11.60
C LEU A 137 7.97 8.47 12.31
N GLN A 138 6.91 8.93 12.96
CA GLN A 138 6.92 10.20 13.71
C GLN A 138 7.95 10.18 14.83
N ILE A 139 7.96 9.11 15.62
CA ILE A 139 8.90 8.94 16.74
C ILE A 139 10.34 8.89 16.24
N GLY A 140 10.58 8.21 15.12
CA GLY A 140 11.92 8.00 14.56
C GLY A 140 12.39 9.10 13.62
N ALA A 141 11.57 10.09 13.27
CA ALA A 141 11.80 11.03 12.16
C ALA A 141 13.15 11.75 12.22
N GLU A 142 13.52 12.34 13.37
CA GLU A 142 14.80 13.04 13.56
C GLU A 142 16.00 12.10 13.37
N LYS A 143 15.92 10.92 13.97
CA LYS A 143 16.98 9.91 13.89
C LYS A 143 17.12 9.41 12.44
N LEU A 144 16.00 9.11 11.77
CA LEU A 144 15.99 8.67 10.37
C LEU A 144 16.63 9.70 9.45
N CYS A 145 16.24 10.98 9.57
CA CYS A 145 16.85 12.06 8.77
C CYS A 145 18.34 12.17 9.02
N THR A 146 18.77 12.09 10.29
CA THR A 146 20.21 12.16 10.66
C THR A 146 20.98 10.98 10.07
N GLU A 147 20.47 9.76 10.20
CA GLU A 147 21.11 8.54 9.68
C GLU A 147 21.17 8.50 8.15
N LEU A 148 20.17 9.07 7.47
CA LEU A 148 20.11 9.17 6.01
C LEU A 148 20.84 10.41 5.45
N GLY A 149 21.25 11.34 6.30
CA GLY A 149 21.94 12.56 5.90
C GLY A 149 21.07 13.56 5.14
N VAL A 150 19.76 13.57 5.40
CA VAL A 150 18.77 14.44 4.72
C VAL A 150 18.02 15.33 5.71
N ASP A 151 17.55 16.48 5.24
CA ASP A 151 16.78 17.40 6.07
C ASP A 151 15.36 16.88 6.34
N ARG A 152 14.77 16.18 5.36
CA ARG A 152 13.41 15.63 5.41
C ARG A 152 13.26 14.43 4.49
N ILE A 153 12.26 13.61 4.74
CA ILE A 153 11.92 12.42 3.93
C ILE A 153 10.48 12.55 3.44
N SER A 154 10.28 12.36 2.14
CA SER A 154 8.92 12.23 1.56
C SER A 154 8.43 10.80 1.77
N TYR A 155 7.21 10.67 2.29
CA TYR A 155 6.64 9.33 2.47
C TYR A 155 5.27 9.17 1.82
N LYS A 156 4.94 7.90 1.56
CA LYS A 156 3.65 7.44 1.06
C LYS A 156 2.92 6.67 2.15
N SER A 157 1.61 6.87 2.23
CA SER A 157 0.70 6.02 2.99
C SER A 157 -0.15 5.18 2.03
N CYS A 158 -0.05 3.85 2.15
CA CYS A 158 -0.85 2.89 1.40
C CYS A 158 -1.88 2.27 2.36
N ILE A 159 -3.16 2.43 2.06
CA ILE A 159 -4.27 2.02 2.92
C ILE A 159 -5.20 1.12 2.11
N THR A 160 -5.55 -0.04 2.64
CA THR A 160 -6.54 -0.91 2.00
C THR A 160 -7.87 -0.19 1.87
N GLY A 161 -8.43 -0.20 0.67
CA GLY A 161 -9.61 0.58 0.34
C GLY A 161 -10.92 -0.02 0.89
N PRO A 162 -12.01 0.75 0.88
CA PRO A 162 -13.28 0.34 1.48
C PRO A 162 -13.91 -0.88 0.82
N LEU A 163 -13.80 -1.03 -0.49
CA LEU A 163 -14.30 -2.22 -1.20
C LEU A 163 -13.53 -3.47 -0.78
N GLU A 164 -12.19 -3.40 -0.80
CA GLU A 164 -11.33 -4.53 -0.42
C GLU A 164 -11.58 -4.97 1.02
N LEU A 165 -11.70 -4.05 1.98
CA LEU A 165 -11.99 -4.36 3.38
C LEU A 165 -13.37 -5.00 3.54
N SER A 166 -14.39 -4.50 2.83
CA SER A 166 -15.74 -5.06 2.81
C SER A 166 -15.75 -6.52 2.34
N LEU A 167 -15.08 -6.80 1.23
CA LEU A 167 -15.01 -8.15 0.66
C LEU A 167 -14.20 -9.11 1.55
N ASN A 168 -13.15 -8.61 2.21
CA ASN A 168 -12.36 -9.43 3.13
C ASN A 168 -13.11 -9.74 4.43
N LEU A 169 -13.88 -8.79 4.99
CA LEU A 169 -14.74 -9.10 6.12
C LEU A 169 -15.72 -10.22 5.78
N GLN A 170 -16.40 -10.13 4.63
CA GLN A 170 -17.32 -11.18 4.16
C GLN A 170 -16.60 -12.53 4.04
N ARG A 171 -15.40 -12.55 3.44
CA ARG A 171 -14.59 -13.78 3.30
C ARG A 171 -14.23 -14.37 4.65
N LEU A 172 -13.76 -13.56 5.59
CA LEU A 172 -13.38 -14.01 6.94
C LEU A 172 -14.58 -14.53 7.73
N ALA A 173 -15.75 -13.91 7.58
CA ALA A 173 -17.01 -14.37 8.18
C ALA A 173 -17.57 -15.65 7.51
N GLY A 174 -17.02 -16.07 6.37
CA GLY A 174 -17.50 -17.21 5.59
C GLY A 174 -18.78 -16.91 4.80
N PHE A 175 -19.04 -15.64 4.48
CA PHE A 175 -20.14 -15.23 3.63
C PHE A 175 -19.71 -15.19 2.15
N PRO A 176 -20.67 -15.35 1.22
CA PRO A 176 -20.40 -15.06 -0.19
C PRO A 176 -19.96 -13.61 -0.36
N ARG A 177 -18.92 -13.39 -1.17
CA ARG A 177 -18.47 -12.03 -1.48
C ARG A 177 -19.48 -11.37 -2.43
N SER A 178 -19.96 -10.22 -2.03
CA SER A 178 -20.89 -9.42 -2.82
C SER A 178 -20.67 -7.95 -2.55
N TYR A 179 -21.06 -7.10 -3.49
CA TYR A 179 -21.09 -5.67 -3.23
C TYR A 179 -22.19 -5.37 -2.21
N ASP A 180 -21.80 -4.96 -1.02
CA ASP A 180 -22.71 -4.56 0.05
C ASP A 180 -22.46 -3.08 0.38
N GLU A 181 -23.40 -2.22 0.01
CA GLU A 181 -23.30 -0.76 0.17
C GLU A 181 -23.06 -0.35 1.63
N ARG A 182 -23.71 -1.01 2.58
CA ARG A 182 -23.55 -0.68 4.02
C ARG A 182 -22.14 -0.99 4.50
N LEU A 183 -21.59 -2.14 4.09
CA LEU A 183 -20.21 -2.49 4.45
C LEU A 183 -19.22 -1.54 3.80
N VAL A 184 -19.42 -1.18 2.53
CA VAL A 184 -18.55 -0.23 1.83
C VAL A 184 -18.64 1.15 2.49
N GLU A 185 -19.83 1.65 2.85
CA GLU A 185 -20.00 2.91 3.58
C GLU A 185 -19.34 2.87 4.96
N TYR A 186 -19.51 1.79 5.71
CA TYR A 186 -18.87 1.61 7.00
C TYR A 186 -17.34 1.68 6.87
N PHE A 187 -16.77 0.91 5.95
CA PHE A 187 -15.34 0.93 5.71
C PHE A 187 -14.83 2.23 5.08
N THR A 188 -15.68 3.00 4.41
CA THR A 188 -15.34 4.35 3.97
C THR A 188 -14.99 5.25 5.16
N GLU A 189 -15.78 5.23 6.23
CA GLU A 189 -15.47 6.00 7.44
C GLU A 189 -14.22 5.46 8.18
N VAL A 190 -14.06 4.14 8.22
CA VAL A 190 -12.85 3.51 8.78
C VAL A 190 -11.59 3.96 8.03
N VAL A 191 -11.59 3.83 6.71
CA VAL A 191 -10.46 4.22 5.84
C VAL A 191 -10.17 5.71 5.96
N LYS A 192 -11.19 6.54 6.00
CA LYS A 192 -11.07 7.98 6.24
C LYS A 192 -10.38 8.28 7.59
N SER A 193 -10.69 7.51 8.63
CA SER A 193 -10.04 7.65 9.94
C SER A 193 -8.53 7.32 9.86
N PHE A 194 -8.13 6.29 9.10
CA PHE A 194 -6.73 5.99 8.85
C PHE A 194 -6.04 7.03 7.97
N VAL A 195 -6.73 7.60 6.97
CA VAL A 195 -6.21 8.71 6.16
C VAL A 195 -5.91 9.92 7.04
N ILE A 196 -6.80 10.29 7.94
CA ILE A 196 -6.57 11.39 8.90
C ILE A 196 -5.32 11.11 9.76
N ARG A 197 -5.15 9.86 10.22
CA ARG A 197 -3.98 9.44 10.99
C ARG A 197 -2.69 9.42 10.17
N SER A 198 -2.79 9.29 8.85
CA SER A 198 -1.62 9.35 7.95
C SER A 198 -1.11 10.77 7.75
N VAL A 199 -1.93 11.78 8.00
CA VAL A 199 -1.51 13.19 7.86
C VAL A 199 -0.73 13.60 9.10
N VAL A 200 0.59 13.53 9.00
CA VAL A 200 1.51 13.87 10.08
C VAL A 200 1.96 15.31 9.98
N THR A 201 1.93 16.03 11.10
CA THR A 201 2.50 17.37 11.19
C THR A 201 3.96 17.26 11.68
N SER A 202 4.89 17.16 10.74
CA SER A 202 6.33 17.15 11.02
C SER A 202 7.07 17.90 9.93
N ASN A 203 8.17 18.59 10.29
CA ASN A 203 9.09 19.18 9.32
C ASN A 203 10.12 18.15 8.79
N LYS A 204 10.18 16.96 9.37
CA LYS A 204 11.15 15.90 9.04
C LYS A 204 10.59 14.83 8.13
N ILE A 205 9.30 14.54 8.23
CA ILE A 205 8.61 13.61 7.34
C ILE A 205 7.42 14.31 6.70
N VAL A 206 7.30 14.21 5.38
CA VAL A 206 6.28 14.90 4.59
C VAL A 206 5.46 13.86 3.82
N LEU A 207 4.16 13.85 4.08
CA LEU A 207 3.24 13.02 3.31
C LEU A 207 3.11 13.58 1.90
N GLU A 208 3.46 12.78 0.92
CA GLU A 208 3.38 13.17 -0.49
C GLU A 208 2.31 12.40 -1.27
N THR A 209 2.03 11.17 -0.85
CA THR A 209 1.02 10.34 -1.52
C THR A 209 0.21 9.55 -0.50
N ILE A 210 -1.12 9.52 -0.66
CA ILE A 210 -2.01 8.55 -0.04
C ILE A 210 -2.60 7.69 -1.14
N THR A 211 -2.44 6.38 -1.06
CA THR A 211 -2.98 5.43 -2.03
C THR A 211 -4.01 4.53 -1.37
N LEU A 212 -5.21 4.45 -1.96
CA LEU A 212 -6.18 3.41 -1.66
C LEU A 212 -5.84 2.17 -2.47
N ASP A 213 -5.67 1.05 -1.78
CA ASP A 213 -5.37 -0.24 -2.37
C ASP A 213 -6.66 -1.04 -2.55
N GLU A 214 -7.11 -1.15 -3.80
CA GLU A 214 -8.38 -1.82 -4.20
C GLU A 214 -8.10 -2.95 -5.21
N PRO A 215 -7.27 -3.95 -4.85
CA PRO A 215 -6.89 -5.02 -5.78
C PRO A 215 -8.08 -5.86 -6.26
N ALA A 216 -9.14 -5.96 -5.47
CA ALA A 216 -10.35 -6.71 -5.86
C ALA A 216 -11.18 -6.00 -6.94
N PHE A 217 -10.95 -4.70 -7.17
CA PHE A 217 -11.69 -3.98 -8.20
C PHE A 217 -11.39 -4.54 -9.60
N GLY A 218 -12.40 -5.10 -10.26
CA GLY A 218 -12.29 -5.63 -11.62
C GLY A 218 -11.66 -7.03 -11.74
N LEU A 219 -11.26 -7.71 -10.65
CA LEU A 219 -10.75 -9.07 -10.71
C LEU A 219 -11.87 -10.08 -10.93
N GLU A 220 -11.68 -10.99 -11.91
CA GLU A 220 -12.51 -12.18 -12.07
C GLU A 220 -12.48 -13.03 -10.79
N GLY A 221 -13.66 -13.50 -10.34
CA GLY A 221 -13.80 -14.29 -9.10
C GLY A 221 -13.98 -13.45 -7.83
N PHE A 222 -13.68 -12.15 -7.83
CA PHE A 222 -14.11 -11.20 -6.79
C PHE A 222 -15.44 -10.51 -7.15
N GLY A 223 -16.13 -11.06 -8.15
CA GLY A 223 -17.38 -10.60 -8.73
C GLY A 223 -17.16 -9.51 -9.78
N ASN A 224 -17.60 -9.77 -10.97
CA ASN A 224 -17.84 -8.73 -11.96
C ASN A 224 -19.01 -7.87 -11.48
N PHE A 225 -18.87 -7.24 -10.28
CA PHE A 225 -19.93 -6.42 -9.69
C PHE A 225 -20.33 -5.24 -10.58
N PHE A 226 -19.52 -4.95 -11.59
CA PHE A 226 -19.61 -3.77 -12.41
C PHE A 226 -19.82 -4.09 -13.91
N THR A 227 -20.28 -5.29 -14.27
CA THR A 227 -20.45 -5.74 -15.67
C THR A 227 -21.89 -5.77 -16.17
N ASP A 228 -22.89 -5.60 -15.28
CA ASP A 228 -24.31 -5.55 -15.65
C ASP A 228 -24.90 -4.14 -15.47
N THR A 229 -26.10 -3.92 -15.92
CA THR A 229 -26.80 -2.61 -15.84
C THR A 229 -27.05 -2.14 -14.40
N SER A 230 -27.09 -3.03 -13.41
CA SER A 230 -27.14 -2.68 -11.98
C SER A 230 -25.79 -2.18 -11.46
N SER A 231 -24.74 -2.34 -12.24
CA SER A 231 -23.38 -1.94 -11.89
C SER A 231 -23.15 -0.43 -11.90
N ASP A 232 -23.92 0.33 -12.65
CA ASP A 232 -23.78 1.77 -12.71
C ASP A 232 -24.12 2.48 -11.40
N GLU A 233 -25.14 2.00 -10.67
CA GLU A 233 -25.50 2.52 -9.35
C GLU A 233 -24.43 2.15 -8.31
N LYS A 234 -23.99 0.90 -8.29
CA LYS A 234 -22.92 0.40 -7.41
C LYS A 234 -21.62 1.14 -7.63
N LEU A 235 -21.26 1.35 -8.90
CA LEU A 235 -20.04 2.07 -9.24
C LEU A 235 -20.13 3.55 -8.83
N SER A 236 -21.27 4.20 -9.07
CA SER A 236 -21.51 5.57 -8.63
C SER A 236 -21.45 5.70 -7.11
N HIS A 237 -21.96 4.69 -6.39
CA HIS A 237 -21.87 4.61 -4.94
C HIS A 237 -20.39 4.45 -4.48
N LEU A 238 -19.63 3.54 -5.10
CA LEU A 238 -18.23 3.32 -4.77
C LEU A 238 -17.37 4.59 -5.03
N ILE A 239 -17.59 5.27 -6.16
CA ILE A 239 -16.93 6.56 -6.48
C ILE A 239 -17.23 7.60 -5.40
N LYS A 240 -18.47 7.72 -4.94
CA LYS A 240 -18.83 8.61 -3.82
C LYS A 240 -18.10 8.23 -2.54
N CYS A 241 -17.95 6.94 -2.26
CA CYS A 241 -17.20 6.45 -1.11
C CYS A 241 -15.71 6.82 -1.19
N TRP A 242 -15.07 6.60 -2.33
CA TRP A 242 -13.68 7.03 -2.55
C TRP A 242 -13.52 8.55 -2.41
N ASN A 243 -14.40 9.35 -3.02
CA ASN A 243 -14.37 10.81 -2.92
C ASN A 243 -14.52 11.29 -1.47
N LYS A 244 -15.36 10.61 -0.69
CA LYS A 244 -15.51 10.88 0.75
C LYS A 244 -14.21 10.60 1.54
N VAL A 245 -13.46 9.55 1.18
CA VAL A 245 -12.12 9.30 1.74
C VAL A 245 -11.15 10.39 1.32
N TYR A 246 -11.09 10.72 0.03
CA TYR A 246 -10.16 11.73 -0.48
C TYR A 246 -10.47 13.16 -0.03
N SER A 247 -11.70 13.44 0.42
CA SER A 247 -12.08 14.78 0.91
C SER A 247 -11.29 15.26 2.12
N VAL A 248 -10.63 14.36 2.86
CA VAL A 248 -9.79 14.69 4.03
C VAL A 248 -8.29 14.69 3.71
N VAL A 249 -7.92 14.41 2.47
CA VAL A 249 -6.51 14.43 2.01
C VAL A 249 -6.14 15.88 1.64
N PRO A 250 -5.02 16.41 2.16
CA PRO A 250 -4.55 17.74 1.80
C PRO A 250 -4.36 17.89 0.29
N SER A 251 -4.68 19.06 -0.27
CA SER A 251 -4.66 19.29 -1.73
C SER A 251 -3.28 19.13 -2.38
N ALA A 252 -2.20 19.32 -1.61
CA ALA A 252 -0.82 19.15 -2.08
C ALA A 252 -0.37 17.69 -2.12
N VAL A 253 -1.18 16.75 -1.60
CA VAL A 253 -0.86 15.32 -1.53
C VAL A 253 -1.49 14.60 -2.72
N TYR A 254 -0.72 13.72 -3.38
CA TYR A 254 -1.27 12.86 -4.42
C TYR A 254 -2.27 11.87 -3.81
N ARG A 255 -3.43 11.78 -4.44
CA ARG A 255 -4.52 10.87 -4.09
C ARG A 255 -4.44 9.66 -5.02
N GLY A 256 -3.75 8.63 -4.58
CA GLY A 256 -3.49 7.42 -5.36
C GLY A 256 -4.62 6.41 -5.27
N ILE A 257 -4.83 5.64 -6.34
CA ILE A 257 -5.59 4.40 -6.34
C ILE A 257 -4.75 3.29 -6.96
N HIS A 258 -4.64 2.15 -6.28
CA HIS A 258 -3.91 0.98 -6.76
C HIS A 258 -4.88 -0.09 -7.25
N LEU A 259 -4.71 -0.49 -8.54
CA LEU A 259 -5.58 -1.45 -9.21
C LEU A 259 -4.76 -2.54 -9.91
N HIS A 260 -5.26 -3.78 -9.88
CA HIS A 260 -4.64 -4.93 -10.56
C HIS A 260 -5.12 -5.15 -11.99
N THR A 261 -6.20 -4.47 -12.39
CA THR A 261 -6.83 -4.62 -13.71
C THR A 261 -6.91 -3.31 -14.45
N SER A 262 -7.17 -3.38 -15.76
CA SER A 262 -7.41 -2.19 -16.57
C SER A 262 -8.67 -1.46 -16.08
N PRO A 263 -8.56 -0.18 -15.77
CA PRO A 263 -9.70 0.64 -15.38
C PRO A 263 -10.63 0.89 -16.58
N PHE A 264 -11.86 1.26 -16.31
CA PHE A 264 -12.79 1.81 -17.28
C PHE A 264 -13.06 3.29 -17.01
N GLU A 265 -13.47 4.02 -18.03
CA GLU A 265 -13.52 5.48 -18.04
C GLU A 265 -14.20 6.08 -16.80
N ARG A 266 -15.32 5.54 -16.39
CA ARG A 266 -16.14 6.11 -15.33
C ARG A 266 -15.46 6.24 -13.97
N ILE A 267 -14.46 5.41 -13.64
CA ILE A 267 -13.74 5.58 -12.38
C ILE A 267 -12.86 6.84 -12.35
N PHE A 268 -12.56 7.42 -13.54
CA PHE A 268 -11.80 8.67 -13.63
C PHE A 268 -12.59 9.90 -13.15
N GLU A 269 -13.91 9.79 -12.99
CA GLU A 269 -14.76 10.81 -12.35
C GLU A 269 -14.46 10.96 -10.84
N SER A 270 -13.77 9.99 -10.23
CA SER A 270 -13.41 10.05 -8.81
C SER A 270 -12.28 11.05 -8.53
N ASP A 271 -12.17 11.49 -7.26
CA ASP A 271 -11.23 12.53 -6.82
C ASP A 271 -9.77 12.06 -6.70
N TRP A 272 -9.45 10.78 -6.96
CA TRP A 272 -8.06 10.37 -7.06
C TRP A 272 -7.38 11.07 -8.26
N ASN A 273 -6.08 11.29 -8.18
CA ASN A 273 -5.32 11.93 -9.26
C ASN A 273 -4.06 11.14 -9.68
N LEU A 274 -3.74 10.02 -9.02
CA LEU A 274 -2.62 9.16 -9.35
C LEU A 274 -3.08 7.69 -9.47
N LEU A 275 -3.02 7.13 -10.66
CA LEU A 275 -3.28 5.70 -10.88
C LEU A 275 -2.00 4.88 -10.66
N GLU A 276 -2.06 3.87 -9.81
CA GLU A 276 -1.03 2.86 -9.65
C GLU A 276 -1.53 1.53 -10.23
N ALA A 277 -1.04 1.17 -11.40
CA ALA A 277 -1.44 -0.04 -12.11
C ALA A 277 -0.30 -1.04 -12.25
N HIS A 278 -0.63 -2.27 -12.56
CA HIS A 278 0.35 -3.34 -12.80
C HIS A 278 1.01 -3.21 -14.17
N VAL A 279 2.15 -3.90 -14.35
CA VAL A 279 2.83 -4.01 -15.64
C VAL A 279 1.89 -4.68 -16.65
N GLY A 280 1.67 -4.00 -17.79
CA GLY A 280 0.81 -4.50 -18.86
C GLY A 280 -0.67 -4.14 -18.74
N VAL A 281 -1.07 -3.50 -17.65
CA VAL A 281 -2.41 -2.88 -17.55
C VAL A 281 -2.49 -1.74 -18.56
N PHE A 282 -3.54 -1.75 -19.36
CA PHE A 282 -3.81 -0.69 -20.34
C PHE A 282 -4.68 0.39 -19.72
N VAL A 283 -4.31 1.65 -19.96
CA VAL A 283 -5.06 2.84 -19.59
C VAL A 283 -5.24 3.69 -20.86
N ASN A 284 -6.44 4.21 -21.10
CA ASN A 284 -6.61 5.15 -22.20
C ASN A 284 -5.98 6.50 -21.83
N ARG A 285 -5.09 7.01 -22.69
CA ARG A 285 -4.42 8.29 -22.50
C ARG A 285 -5.42 9.46 -22.45
N GLU A 286 -6.43 9.45 -23.29
CA GLU A 286 -7.46 10.50 -23.33
C GLU A 286 -8.15 10.64 -21.97
N TRP A 287 -8.43 9.54 -21.27
CA TRP A 287 -9.00 9.61 -19.92
C TRP A 287 -8.07 10.27 -18.89
N LEU A 288 -6.74 10.05 -19.00
CA LEU A 288 -5.78 10.75 -18.13
C LEU A 288 -5.77 12.26 -18.42
N GLU A 289 -5.90 12.64 -19.67
CA GLU A 289 -5.92 14.04 -20.11
C GLU A 289 -7.24 14.74 -19.74
N ASP A 290 -8.38 14.13 -20.06
CA ASP A 290 -9.72 14.70 -19.85
C ASP A 290 -10.06 14.89 -18.37
N TYR A 291 -9.60 13.98 -17.51
CA TYR A 291 -9.85 14.02 -16.07
C TYR A 291 -8.67 14.56 -15.25
N ASP A 292 -7.64 15.10 -15.91
CA ASP A 292 -6.40 15.62 -15.29
C ASP A 292 -5.77 14.65 -14.27
N LYS A 293 -5.50 13.40 -14.70
CA LYS A 293 -4.92 12.35 -13.89
C LYS A 293 -3.47 12.07 -14.31
N PHE A 294 -2.75 11.48 -13.37
CA PHE A 294 -1.39 10.99 -13.52
C PHE A 294 -1.36 9.45 -13.41
N ILE A 295 -0.28 8.86 -13.89
CA ILE A 295 -0.03 7.42 -13.76
C ILE A 295 1.36 7.20 -13.20
N ARG A 296 1.48 6.28 -12.24
CA ARG A 296 2.76 5.74 -11.80
C ARG A 296 3.19 4.64 -12.78
N ALA A 297 4.36 4.78 -13.41
CA ALA A 297 4.91 3.74 -14.27
C ALA A 297 5.29 2.50 -13.44
N ALA A 298 4.62 1.38 -13.66
CA ALA A 298 5.04 0.10 -13.13
C ALA A 298 6.19 -0.45 -13.99
N ILE A 299 7.39 -0.54 -13.41
CA ILE A 299 8.59 -0.96 -14.14
C ILE A 299 9.26 -2.22 -13.59
N VAL A 300 8.81 -2.70 -12.43
CA VAL A 300 9.27 -3.94 -11.80
C VAL A 300 8.09 -4.87 -11.55
N ARG A 301 8.21 -6.12 -11.97
CA ARG A 301 7.26 -7.18 -11.61
C ARG A 301 7.57 -7.70 -10.21
N THR A 302 6.53 -8.06 -9.47
CA THR A 302 6.64 -8.49 -8.07
C THR A 302 6.14 -9.90 -7.82
N ASP A 303 5.78 -10.63 -8.89
CA ASP A 303 5.34 -12.01 -8.85
C ASP A 303 6.44 -13.04 -8.50
N GLY A 304 7.69 -12.59 -8.40
CA GLY A 304 8.82 -13.40 -7.94
C GLY A 304 10.16 -13.08 -8.63
N PRO A 305 11.18 -13.90 -8.38
CA PRO A 305 12.49 -13.78 -9.03
C PRO A 305 12.39 -13.91 -10.56
N THR A 306 13.23 -13.19 -11.28
CA THR A 306 13.31 -13.31 -12.74
C THR A 306 14.16 -14.52 -13.10
N ILE A 307 13.52 -15.65 -13.35
CA ILE A 307 14.17 -16.89 -13.81
C ILE A 307 14.04 -16.96 -15.32
N SER A 308 15.17 -17.03 -16.03
CA SER A 308 15.20 -17.11 -17.48
C SER A 308 14.60 -18.42 -17.98
N GLN A 309 13.95 -18.38 -19.15
CA GLN A 309 13.40 -19.57 -19.78
C GLN A 309 14.53 -20.58 -20.08
N GLY A 310 14.32 -21.85 -19.75
CA GLY A 310 15.30 -22.91 -19.89
C GLY A 310 16.26 -23.09 -18.70
N THR A 311 16.17 -22.23 -17.69
CA THR A 311 16.93 -22.41 -16.44
C THR A 311 16.29 -23.53 -15.59
N ASP A 312 17.12 -24.34 -14.92
CA ASP A 312 16.63 -25.24 -13.87
C ASP A 312 16.11 -24.41 -12.70
N VAL A 313 14.78 -24.40 -12.55
CA VAL A 313 14.08 -23.61 -11.53
C VAL A 313 14.55 -24.01 -10.11
N LYS A 314 14.80 -25.30 -9.86
CA LYS A 314 15.26 -25.78 -8.56
C LYS A 314 16.67 -25.27 -8.25
N ALA A 315 17.58 -25.32 -9.20
CA ALA A 315 18.91 -24.77 -9.05
C ALA A 315 18.88 -23.24 -8.82
N ALA A 316 18.05 -22.52 -9.59
CA ALA A 316 17.85 -21.07 -9.41
C ALA A 316 17.39 -20.73 -7.98
N TRP A 317 16.41 -21.44 -7.46
CA TRP A 317 15.95 -21.23 -6.08
C TRP A 317 17.02 -21.58 -5.02
N GLN A 318 17.85 -22.61 -5.26
CA GLN A 318 18.97 -22.91 -4.36
C GLN A 318 19.97 -21.76 -4.30
N GLU A 319 20.30 -21.15 -5.43
CA GLU A 319 21.17 -19.97 -5.49
C GLU A 319 20.54 -18.77 -4.77
N ILE A 320 19.27 -18.46 -5.02
CA ILE A 320 18.55 -17.37 -4.34
C ILE A 320 18.57 -17.55 -2.82
N LEU A 321 18.23 -18.76 -2.35
CA LEU A 321 18.20 -19.10 -0.93
C LEU A 321 19.59 -19.14 -0.28
N SER A 322 20.67 -19.33 -1.07
CA SER A 322 22.05 -19.25 -0.59
C SER A 322 22.60 -17.82 -0.55
N GLY A 323 21.85 -16.82 -1.07
CA GLY A 323 22.24 -15.41 -1.08
C GLY A 323 22.70 -14.87 -2.44
N ASN A 324 22.78 -15.73 -3.48
CA ASN A 324 23.19 -15.33 -4.84
C ASN A 324 22.01 -14.77 -5.67
N HIS A 325 21.15 -13.94 -5.04
CA HIS A 325 19.89 -13.46 -5.63
C HIS A 325 20.08 -12.35 -6.70
N MET A 326 21.26 -11.73 -6.78
CA MET A 326 21.50 -10.60 -7.69
C MET A 326 21.28 -10.95 -9.18
N ASN A 327 21.52 -12.22 -9.55
CA ASN A 327 21.33 -12.72 -10.91
C ASN A 327 19.86 -12.90 -11.30
N TYR A 328 18.97 -12.89 -10.31
CA TYR A 328 17.53 -13.14 -10.44
C TYR A 328 16.68 -11.89 -10.27
N LEU A 329 17.30 -10.74 -10.12
CA LEU A 329 16.62 -9.45 -10.17
C LEU A 329 16.24 -9.12 -11.60
N GLN A 330 15.11 -8.45 -11.79
CA GLN A 330 14.69 -7.99 -13.11
C GLN A 330 15.81 -7.17 -13.79
N PRO A 331 16.15 -7.45 -15.07
CA PRO A 331 17.20 -6.73 -15.80
C PRO A 331 16.87 -5.24 -15.96
N VAL A 332 17.88 -4.37 -15.82
CA VAL A 332 17.77 -2.91 -16.03
C VAL A 332 17.12 -2.59 -17.38
N LYS A 333 17.57 -3.22 -18.47
CA LYS A 333 17.03 -3.01 -19.83
C LYS A 333 15.50 -3.26 -19.89
N LYS A 334 15.00 -4.23 -19.13
CA LYS A 334 13.55 -4.52 -19.07
C LYS A 334 12.81 -3.44 -18.31
N MET A 335 13.39 -2.91 -17.22
CA MET A 335 12.83 -1.77 -16.48
C MET A 335 12.78 -0.51 -17.35
N GLU A 336 13.88 -0.20 -18.05
CA GLU A 336 13.95 0.90 -19.01
C GLU A 336 12.90 0.76 -20.12
N THR A 337 12.72 -0.44 -20.67
CA THR A 337 11.69 -0.69 -21.69
C THR A 337 10.29 -0.42 -21.16
N TYR A 338 9.99 -0.80 -19.91
CA TYR A 338 8.68 -0.51 -19.32
C TYR A 338 8.52 0.98 -19.05
N LEU A 339 9.55 1.67 -18.56
CA LEU A 339 9.50 3.10 -18.32
C LEU A 339 9.29 3.87 -19.62
N GLN A 340 10.09 3.58 -20.65
CA GLN A 340 9.94 4.21 -21.97
C GLN A 340 8.53 4.00 -22.55
N LYS A 341 8.02 2.76 -22.46
CA LYS A 341 6.67 2.45 -22.94
C LYS A 341 5.60 3.29 -22.22
N ASN A 342 5.71 3.52 -20.91
CA ASN A 342 4.77 4.36 -20.19
C ASN A 342 4.86 5.83 -20.67
N ILE A 343 6.08 6.33 -20.90
CA ILE A 343 6.29 7.69 -21.41
C ILE A 343 5.77 7.84 -22.83
N ASP A 344 6.03 6.87 -23.70
CA ASP A 344 5.52 6.88 -25.10
C ASP A 344 3.99 6.86 -25.15
N LEU A 345 3.34 6.15 -24.22
CA LEU A 345 1.90 6.03 -24.15
C LEU A 345 1.23 7.25 -23.52
N TYR A 346 1.79 7.78 -22.45
CA TYR A 346 1.09 8.76 -21.60
C TYR A 346 1.72 10.15 -21.57
N GLY A 347 2.94 10.31 -22.09
CA GLY A 347 3.73 11.54 -21.96
C GLY A 347 4.47 11.61 -20.62
N ALA A 348 5.66 12.19 -20.62
CA ALA A 348 6.49 12.32 -19.40
C ALA A 348 5.80 13.19 -18.33
N GLU A 349 5.02 14.17 -18.75
CA GLU A 349 4.25 15.08 -17.91
C GLU A 349 3.15 14.38 -17.09
N ARG A 350 2.69 13.19 -17.53
CA ARG A 350 1.68 12.39 -16.84
C ARG A 350 2.28 11.24 -16.00
N VAL A 351 3.62 11.09 -16.01
CA VAL A 351 4.34 10.02 -15.30
C VAL A 351 5.25 10.60 -14.22
N PRO A 352 4.73 11.10 -13.09
CA PRO A 352 5.56 11.72 -12.04
C PRO A 352 6.40 10.69 -11.27
N PHE A 353 5.97 9.43 -11.25
CA PHE A 353 6.61 8.38 -10.48
C PHE A 353 6.81 7.09 -11.27
N ALA A 354 7.86 6.34 -10.90
CA ALA A 354 8.08 4.97 -11.36
C ALA A 354 8.38 4.04 -10.18
N GLY A 355 7.82 2.84 -10.22
CA GLY A 355 7.88 1.91 -9.09
C GLY A 355 7.67 0.45 -9.46
N PRO A 356 7.67 -0.46 -8.47
CA PRO A 356 7.24 -1.83 -8.67
C PRO A 356 5.74 -1.88 -8.92
N GLU A 357 5.25 -2.91 -9.60
CA GLU A 357 3.82 -3.05 -9.90
C GLU A 357 2.96 -3.23 -8.64
N CYS A 358 3.50 -3.93 -7.64
CA CYS A 358 2.83 -4.20 -6.36
C CYS A 358 3.86 -4.16 -5.22
N GLY A 359 3.41 -4.41 -3.99
CA GLY A 359 4.29 -4.57 -2.85
C GLY A 359 5.17 -5.83 -2.94
N LEU A 360 6.27 -5.85 -2.21
CA LEU A 360 7.24 -6.95 -2.16
C LEU A 360 7.01 -7.88 -0.95
N GLY A 361 5.96 -7.70 -0.18
CA GLY A 361 5.67 -8.45 1.06
C GLY A 361 5.54 -9.96 0.86
N SER A 362 5.15 -10.41 -0.33
CA SER A 362 5.10 -11.83 -0.69
C SER A 362 6.48 -12.50 -0.79
N TRP A 363 7.57 -11.73 -0.75
CA TRP A 363 8.93 -12.25 -0.79
C TRP A 363 9.42 -12.62 0.62
N ASP A 364 8.64 -13.39 1.34
CA ASP A 364 8.86 -13.80 2.74
C ASP A 364 9.80 -15.02 2.92
N TRP A 365 10.44 -15.47 1.83
CA TRP A 365 11.43 -16.54 1.87
C TRP A 365 12.79 -16.05 2.40
N LYS A 366 13.66 -16.98 2.74
CA LYS A 366 15.05 -16.70 3.17
C LYS A 366 15.74 -15.80 2.15
N ASN A 367 16.33 -14.69 2.58
CA ASN A 367 16.94 -13.62 1.79
C ASN A 367 15.96 -12.75 0.97
N GLY A 368 14.65 -12.94 1.11
CA GLY A 368 13.66 -12.14 0.37
C GLY A 368 13.76 -10.65 0.68
N SER A 369 13.98 -10.24 1.93
CA SER A 369 14.20 -8.83 2.30
C SER A 369 15.43 -8.24 1.60
N SER A 370 16.54 -8.97 1.55
CA SER A 370 17.76 -8.50 0.85
C SER A 370 17.53 -8.35 -0.65
N MET A 371 16.79 -9.30 -1.23
CA MET A 371 16.40 -9.25 -2.65
C MET A 371 15.44 -8.08 -2.94
N ALA A 372 14.50 -7.80 -2.03
CA ALA A 372 13.59 -6.68 -2.13
C ALA A 372 14.35 -5.34 -2.10
N VAL A 373 15.27 -5.14 -1.16
CA VAL A 373 16.14 -3.96 -1.09
C VAL A 373 16.96 -3.81 -2.37
N ALA A 374 17.59 -4.89 -2.85
CA ALA A 374 18.38 -4.86 -4.08
C ALA A 374 17.53 -4.53 -5.32
N THR A 375 16.28 -4.99 -5.35
CA THR A 375 15.31 -4.65 -6.41
C THR A 375 14.98 -3.17 -6.40
N LEU A 376 14.64 -2.59 -5.24
CA LEU A 376 14.37 -1.16 -5.11
C LEU A 376 15.57 -0.32 -5.52
N LYS A 377 16.79 -0.70 -5.11
CA LYS A 377 18.02 -0.01 -5.52
C LYS A 377 18.23 -0.04 -7.04
N ARG A 378 18.13 -1.22 -7.65
CA ARG A 378 18.27 -1.35 -9.11
C ARG A 378 17.24 -0.55 -9.88
N MET A 379 16.00 -0.54 -9.38
CA MET A 379 14.90 0.26 -9.93
C MET A 379 15.20 1.75 -9.84
N SER A 380 15.61 2.24 -8.68
CA SER A 380 15.97 3.64 -8.46
C SER A 380 17.12 4.08 -9.37
N ASP A 381 18.20 3.29 -9.42
CA ASP A 381 19.34 3.55 -10.31
C ASP A 381 18.91 3.58 -11.79
N THR A 382 17.93 2.76 -12.18
CA THR A 382 17.36 2.75 -13.54
C THR A 382 16.61 4.05 -13.83
N VAL A 383 15.75 4.51 -12.92
CA VAL A 383 14.98 5.75 -13.08
C VAL A 383 15.89 6.96 -13.19
N TYR A 384 16.88 7.09 -12.31
CA TYR A 384 17.84 8.20 -12.39
C TYR A 384 18.77 8.11 -13.61
N GLY A 385 19.15 6.89 -14.02
CA GLY A 385 19.89 6.67 -15.25
C GLY A 385 19.09 7.11 -16.48
N PHE A 386 17.78 6.90 -16.46
CA PHE A 386 16.86 7.34 -17.50
C PHE A 386 16.75 8.87 -17.54
N ASN A 387 16.43 9.51 -16.40
CA ASN A 387 16.29 10.97 -16.31
C ASN A 387 17.53 11.76 -16.77
N ARG A 388 18.73 11.19 -16.63
CA ARG A 388 19.98 11.84 -17.07
C ARG A 388 20.22 11.79 -18.58
N ARG A 389 19.46 10.97 -19.33
CA ARG A 389 19.62 10.83 -20.79
C ARG A 389 18.61 11.66 -21.57
N GLU A 390 17.49 12.00 -20.94
CA GLU A 390 16.45 12.89 -21.46
C GLU A 390 16.73 14.36 -21.10
#